data_099561dc7695d116ea9ae27dc3a792bf
#
_entry.id   099561dc7695d116ea9ae27dc3a792bf
#
_cell.length_a   1.000
_cell.length_b   1.000
_cell.length_c   1.000
_cell.angle_alpha   90.00
_cell.angle_beta   90.00
_cell.angle_gamma   90.00
#
_symmetry.space_group_name_H-M   'P 1'
#
loop_
_entity.id
_entity.type
_entity.pdbx_description
1 polymer ?
#
loop_
_entity_poly.entity_id
_entity_poly.type
_entity_poly.pdbx_seq_one_letter_code
_entity_poly.pdbx_strand_id
1 'polypeptide(L)'
;MMKKLLMILVVAVLLTSCDQEKTAYVDTTKLIQEYKEMKDVEADFTSKSDSVKKQLDSIARGFQQEVQAYQQEMNSMSQAQRQEKEQELMQKQQRIQQQQQMQGSRLREQSDAVIDSIVDKVKDYVADYGEENGYTYIFGSNESANIMYAKDGKDLTQEILDNLNETYNKN
;
A
#
# COMPACT_ATOMS: atom_id res chain seq x y z
N MET A 1 27.79 25.59 -59.76
CA MET A 1 27.98 24.37 -58.97
C MET A 1 27.81 24.59 -57.47
N MET A 2 28.36 25.62 -56.85
CA MET A 2 28.27 25.90 -55.41
C MET A 2 26.82 26.03 -54.86
N LYS A 3 25.90 26.67 -55.60
CA LYS A 3 24.47 26.81 -55.13
C LYS A 3 23.75 25.46 -55.05
N LYS A 4 24.07 24.49 -55.92
CA LYS A 4 23.49 23.14 -55.88
C LYS A 4 24.08 22.30 -54.71
N LEU A 5 25.36 22.52 -54.38
CA LEU A 5 26.02 21.88 -53.26
C LEU A 5 25.47 22.39 -51.91
N LEU A 6 25.20 23.69 -51.80
CA LEU A 6 24.61 24.31 -50.62
C LEU A 6 23.17 23.81 -50.37
N MET A 7 22.41 23.60 -51.44
CA MET A 7 21.04 23.11 -51.37
C MET A 7 20.98 21.64 -50.90
N ILE A 8 21.95 20.80 -51.31
CA ILE A 8 22.07 19.42 -50.85
C ILE A 8 22.49 19.36 -49.41
N LEU A 9 23.36 20.26 -48.93
CA LEU A 9 23.78 20.31 -47.53
C LEU A 9 22.62 20.71 -46.60
N VAL A 10 21.74 21.65 -47.01
CA VAL A 10 20.56 22.08 -46.26
C VAL A 10 19.52 20.95 -46.16
N VAL A 11 19.31 20.18 -47.22
CA VAL A 11 18.39 19.05 -47.25
C VAL A 11 18.91 17.90 -46.35
N ALA A 12 20.21 17.67 -46.28
CA ALA A 12 20.82 16.64 -45.43
C ALA A 12 20.67 16.94 -43.93
N VAL A 13 20.65 18.24 -43.54
CA VAL A 13 20.44 18.68 -42.14
C VAL A 13 18.97 18.50 -41.69
N LEU A 14 18.01 18.56 -42.61
CA LEU A 14 16.58 18.40 -42.33
C LEU A 14 16.16 16.93 -42.12
N LEU A 15 17.00 15.96 -42.48
CA LEU A 15 16.68 14.52 -42.33
C LEU A 15 17.13 13.89 -40.99
N THR A 16 17.81 14.63 -40.12
CA THR A 16 18.33 14.10 -38.86
C THR A 16 17.40 14.32 -37.66
N SER A 17 16.24 14.95 -37.84
CA SER A 17 15.27 15.15 -36.75
C SER A 17 14.20 14.07 -36.70
N CYS A 18 14.61 12.79 -36.59
CA CYS A 18 13.74 11.77 -36.08
C CYS A 18 14.07 11.61 -34.58
N ASP A 19 13.46 12.45 -33.74
CA ASP A 19 13.46 12.20 -32.30
C ASP A 19 12.75 10.88 -32.05
N GLN A 20 13.54 9.82 -31.86
CA GLN A 20 12.99 8.52 -31.50
C GLN A 20 12.49 8.63 -30.06
N GLU A 21 11.16 8.71 -29.89
CA GLU A 21 10.54 8.75 -28.57
C GLU A 21 11.10 7.65 -27.66
N LYS A 22 11.69 8.05 -26.55
CA LYS A 22 12.24 7.14 -25.56
C LYS A 22 11.10 6.62 -24.70
N THR A 23 10.80 5.34 -24.81
CA THR A 23 9.74 4.68 -24.05
C THR A 23 10.29 3.50 -23.26
N ALA A 24 9.69 3.23 -22.11
CA ALA A 24 10.01 2.09 -21.24
C ALA A 24 8.76 1.63 -20.50
N TYR A 25 8.90 0.59 -19.67
CA TYR A 25 7.87 0.15 -18.75
C TYR A 25 8.46 -0.29 -17.43
N VAL A 26 7.57 -0.36 -16.41
CA VAL A 26 7.84 -0.93 -15.10
C VAL A 26 6.74 -1.93 -14.75
N ASP A 27 7.10 -3.07 -14.17
CA ASP A 27 6.15 -3.97 -13.53
C ASP A 27 5.74 -3.36 -12.18
N THR A 28 4.56 -2.73 -12.16
CA THR A 28 4.05 -2.04 -10.97
C THR A 28 3.75 -2.99 -9.83
N THR A 29 3.34 -4.23 -10.12
CA THR A 29 3.08 -5.25 -9.10
C THR A 29 4.38 -5.63 -8.40
N LYS A 30 5.40 -6.00 -9.18
CA LYS A 30 6.72 -6.34 -8.65
C LYS A 30 7.34 -5.17 -7.89
N LEU A 31 7.26 -3.95 -8.46
CA LEU A 31 7.83 -2.75 -7.87
C LEU A 31 7.24 -2.48 -6.47
N ILE A 32 5.92 -2.53 -6.33
CA ILE A 32 5.26 -2.30 -5.04
C ILE A 32 5.54 -3.44 -4.05
N GLN A 33 5.45 -4.70 -4.49
CA GLN A 33 5.66 -5.86 -3.61
C GLN A 33 7.10 -6.00 -3.11
N GLU A 34 8.09 -5.60 -3.93
CA GLU A 34 9.51 -5.73 -3.59
C GLU A 34 10.10 -4.47 -2.97
N TYR A 35 9.39 -3.33 -2.99
CA TYR A 35 9.83 -2.10 -2.35
C TYR A 35 9.96 -2.29 -0.84
N LYS A 36 11.12 -1.96 -0.30
CA LYS A 36 11.44 -2.19 1.11
C LYS A 36 10.51 -1.45 2.06
N GLU A 37 10.19 -0.18 1.77
CA GLU A 37 9.24 0.60 2.58
C GLU A 37 7.87 -0.09 2.66
N MET A 38 7.37 -0.66 1.56
CA MET A 38 6.12 -1.42 1.55
C MET A 38 6.21 -2.66 2.47
N LYS A 39 7.29 -3.44 2.36
CA LYS A 39 7.51 -4.63 3.21
C LYS A 39 7.59 -4.28 4.69
N ASP A 40 8.28 -3.18 5.03
CA ASP A 40 8.41 -2.72 6.41
C ASP A 40 7.04 -2.25 6.96
N VAL A 41 6.24 -1.56 6.16
CA VAL A 41 4.87 -1.14 6.50
C VAL A 41 3.94 -2.35 6.67
N GLU A 42 3.98 -3.33 5.78
CA GLU A 42 3.20 -4.57 5.91
C GLU A 42 3.54 -5.33 7.20
N ALA A 43 4.83 -5.41 7.55
CA ALA A 43 5.29 -6.04 8.79
C ALA A 43 4.79 -5.27 10.04
N ASP A 44 4.83 -3.94 10.01
CA ASP A 44 4.33 -3.09 11.10
C ASP A 44 2.81 -3.25 11.29
N PHE A 45 2.02 -3.23 10.20
CA PHE A 45 0.57 -3.43 10.28
C PHE A 45 0.20 -4.86 10.70
N THR A 46 0.98 -5.87 10.31
CA THR A 46 0.82 -7.24 10.81
C THR A 46 1.01 -7.28 12.32
N SER A 47 2.07 -6.67 12.83
CA SER A 47 2.35 -6.58 14.28
C SER A 47 1.25 -5.83 15.04
N LYS A 48 0.76 -4.70 14.48
CA LYS A 48 -0.37 -3.94 15.04
C LYS A 48 -1.65 -4.77 15.08
N SER A 49 -1.94 -5.50 14.00
CA SER A 49 -3.10 -6.40 13.91
C SER A 49 -3.06 -7.48 14.99
N ASP A 50 -1.91 -8.13 15.16
CA ASP A 50 -1.71 -9.14 16.20
C ASP A 50 -1.87 -8.58 17.62
N SER A 51 -1.39 -7.35 17.84
CA SER A 51 -1.54 -6.66 19.11
C SER A 51 -3.01 -6.36 19.43
N VAL A 52 -3.74 -5.79 18.46
CA VAL A 52 -5.18 -5.52 18.56
C VAL A 52 -5.95 -6.81 18.82
N LYS A 53 -5.65 -7.89 18.09
CA LYS A 53 -6.28 -9.20 18.29
C LYS A 53 -6.06 -9.73 19.72
N LYS A 54 -4.81 -9.70 20.21
CA LYS A 54 -4.49 -10.11 21.59
C LYS A 54 -5.26 -9.31 22.64
N GLN A 55 -5.38 -7.99 22.43
CA GLN A 55 -6.14 -7.11 23.31
C GLN A 55 -7.63 -7.48 23.32
N LEU A 56 -8.23 -7.66 22.13
CA LEU A 56 -9.64 -8.03 22.00
C LEU A 56 -9.93 -9.42 22.60
N ASP A 57 -9.03 -10.39 22.39
CA ASP A 57 -9.13 -11.72 23.00
C ASP A 57 -9.05 -11.67 24.53
N SER A 58 -8.23 -10.78 25.09
CA SER A 58 -8.15 -10.56 26.53
C SER A 58 -9.45 -9.97 27.08
N ILE A 59 -10.02 -8.97 26.41
CA ILE A 59 -11.31 -8.37 26.75
C ILE A 59 -12.44 -9.39 26.69
N ALA A 60 -12.47 -10.22 25.63
CA ALA A 60 -13.47 -11.26 25.46
C ALA A 60 -13.39 -12.33 26.58
N ARG A 61 -12.17 -12.77 26.93
CA ARG A 61 -11.98 -13.69 28.05
C ARG A 61 -12.39 -13.09 29.38
N GLY A 62 -12.06 -11.84 29.65
CA GLY A 62 -12.53 -11.14 30.86
C GLY A 62 -14.05 -11.07 30.94
N PHE A 63 -14.72 -10.78 29.83
CA PHE A 63 -16.18 -10.77 29.78
C PHE A 63 -16.77 -12.18 30.02
N GLN A 64 -16.21 -13.23 29.45
CA GLN A 64 -16.64 -14.62 29.70
C GLN A 64 -16.52 -14.97 31.19
N GLN A 65 -15.44 -14.57 31.87
CA GLN A 65 -15.28 -14.80 33.31
C GLN A 65 -16.35 -14.07 34.13
N GLU A 66 -16.68 -12.82 33.76
CA GLU A 66 -17.77 -12.08 34.43
C GLU A 66 -19.13 -12.75 34.25
N VAL A 67 -19.43 -13.24 33.05
CA VAL A 67 -20.65 -13.99 32.77
C VAL A 67 -20.70 -15.29 33.61
N GLN A 68 -19.58 -16.01 33.70
CA GLN A 68 -19.50 -17.24 34.53
C GLN A 68 -19.67 -16.91 36.02
N ALA A 69 -19.05 -15.88 36.54
CA ALA A 69 -19.22 -15.43 37.92
C ALA A 69 -20.69 -15.06 38.21
N TYR A 70 -21.34 -14.32 37.33
CA TYR A 70 -22.76 -14.01 37.44
C TYR A 70 -23.62 -15.29 37.51
N GLN A 71 -23.37 -16.25 36.62
CA GLN A 71 -24.12 -17.55 36.65
C GLN A 71 -23.99 -18.30 37.95
N GLN A 72 -22.84 -18.24 38.61
CA GLN A 72 -22.61 -18.89 39.91
C GLN A 72 -23.31 -18.18 41.07
N GLU A 73 -23.36 -16.83 41.00
CA GLU A 73 -23.86 -15.98 42.07
C GLU A 73 -25.36 -15.64 41.95
N MET A 74 -25.95 -15.75 40.74
CA MET A 74 -27.31 -15.32 40.45
C MET A 74 -28.39 -15.86 41.38
N ASN A 75 -28.20 -17.10 41.90
CA ASN A 75 -29.17 -17.72 42.81
C ASN A 75 -29.17 -17.11 44.23
N SER A 76 -28.10 -16.41 44.60
CA SER A 76 -27.98 -15.74 45.90
C SER A 76 -28.38 -14.24 45.83
N MET A 77 -28.56 -13.71 44.58
CA MET A 77 -28.91 -12.31 44.33
C MET A 77 -30.43 -12.05 44.46
N SER A 78 -30.78 -10.87 44.91
CA SER A 78 -32.16 -10.37 44.82
C SER A 78 -32.57 -10.14 43.34
N GLN A 79 -33.86 -10.06 43.08
CA GLN A 79 -34.35 -9.81 41.71
C GLN A 79 -33.83 -8.48 41.13
N ALA A 80 -33.77 -7.43 41.94
CA ALA A 80 -33.26 -6.11 41.52
C ALA A 80 -31.77 -6.19 41.15
N GLN A 81 -30.93 -6.88 41.95
CA GLN A 81 -29.51 -7.07 41.68
C GLN A 81 -29.27 -7.88 40.41
N ARG A 82 -30.07 -8.92 40.14
CA ARG A 82 -29.99 -9.69 38.89
C ARG A 82 -30.28 -8.84 37.67
N GLN A 83 -31.38 -8.07 37.71
CA GLN A 83 -31.76 -7.16 36.61
C GLN A 83 -30.67 -6.13 36.31
N GLU A 84 -30.10 -5.53 37.36
CA GLU A 84 -29.00 -4.59 37.21
C GLU A 84 -27.77 -5.22 36.55
N LYS A 85 -27.37 -6.43 37.02
CA LYS A 85 -26.20 -7.15 36.49
C LYS A 85 -26.40 -7.61 35.06
N GLU A 86 -27.59 -8.08 34.72
CA GLU A 86 -27.94 -8.45 33.34
C GLU A 86 -27.85 -7.25 32.39
N GLN A 87 -28.34 -6.08 32.81
CA GLN A 87 -28.23 -4.85 32.03
C GLN A 87 -26.76 -4.42 31.85
N GLU A 88 -25.96 -4.51 32.92
CA GLU A 88 -24.52 -4.20 32.86
C GLU A 88 -23.79 -5.12 31.85
N LEU A 89 -24.03 -6.43 31.94
CA LEU A 89 -23.41 -7.41 31.04
C LEU A 89 -23.85 -7.19 29.58
N MET A 90 -25.12 -6.87 29.34
CA MET A 90 -25.63 -6.56 28.01
C MET A 90 -24.97 -5.31 27.42
N GLN A 91 -24.87 -4.23 28.21
CA GLN A 91 -24.19 -3.00 27.79
C GLN A 91 -22.70 -3.25 27.54
N LYS A 92 -22.05 -4.07 28.38
CA LYS A 92 -20.64 -4.42 28.21
C LYS A 92 -20.41 -5.21 26.92
N GLN A 93 -21.29 -6.19 26.63
CA GLN A 93 -21.24 -6.93 25.36
C GLN A 93 -21.36 -6.03 24.14
N GLN A 94 -22.30 -5.08 24.16
CA GLN A 94 -22.46 -4.11 23.08
C GLN A 94 -21.21 -3.24 22.90
N ARG A 95 -20.62 -2.75 24.00
CA ARG A 95 -19.38 -1.98 23.95
C ARG A 95 -18.21 -2.77 23.38
N ILE A 96 -18.08 -4.05 23.75
CA ILE A 96 -17.05 -4.94 23.22
C ILE A 96 -17.22 -5.11 21.70
N GLN A 97 -18.44 -5.36 21.22
CA GLN A 97 -18.71 -5.46 19.77
C GLN A 97 -18.39 -4.18 19.01
N GLN A 98 -18.79 -3.02 19.55
CA GLN A 98 -18.45 -1.72 18.96
C GLN A 98 -16.94 -1.49 18.94
N GLN A 99 -16.23 -1.84 20.01
CA GLN A 99 -14.79 -1.70 20.10
C GLN A 99 -14.07 -2.58 19.07
N GLN A 100 -14.52 -3.84 18.90
CA GLN A 100 -13.97 -4.74 17.87
C GLN A 100 -14.13 -4.15 16.48
N GLN A 101 -15.33 -3.65 16.16
CA GLN A 101 -15.61 -3.06 14.86
C GLN A 101 -14.79 -1.80 14.60
N MET A 102 -14.74 -0.88 15.58
CA MET A 102 -13.97 0.37 15.48
C MET A 102 -12.46 0.11 15.32
N GLN A 103 -11.91 -0.82 16.10
CA GLN A 103 -10.48 -1.16 16.02
C GLN A 103 -10.12 -1.73 14.64
N GLY A 104 -10.97 -2.65 14.13
CA GLY A 104 -10.77 -3.24 12.81
C GLY A 104 -10.85 -2.21 11.67
N SER A 105 -11.87 -1.34 11.70
CA SER A 105 -12.02 -0.27 10.70
C SER A 105 -10.85 0.71 10.73
N ARG A 106 -10.47 1.17 11.94
CA ARG A 106 -9.37 2.12 12.11
C ARG A 106 -8.03 1.56 11.62
N LEU A 107 -7.74 0.28 11.91
CA LEU A 107 -6.51 -0.35 11.45
C LEU A 107 -6.47 -0.43 9.92
N ARG A 108 -7.61 -0.78 9.30
CA ARG A 108 -7.74 -0.83 7.83
C ARG A 108 -7.55 0.55 7.21
N GLU A 109 -8.27 1.56 7.69
CA GLU A 109 -8.13 2.94 7.19
C GLU A 109 -6.69 3.45 7.27
N GLN A 110 -6.01 3.17 8.37
CA GLN A 110 -4.61 3.56 8.53
C GLN A 110 -3.68 2.80 7.57
N SER A 111 -3.92 1.51 7.36
CA SER A 111 -3.15 0.70 6.42
C SER A 111 -3.35 1.20 4.99
N ASP A 112 -4.60 1.39 4.57
CA ASP A 112 -4.94 1.83 3.22
C ASP A 112 -4.30 3.20 2.94
N ALA A 113 -4.41 4.16 3.88
CA ALA A 113 -3.83 5.50 3.72
C ALA A 113 -2.30 5.48 3.57
N VAL A 114 -1.61 4.61 4.31
CA VAL A 114 -0.13 4.49 4.21
C VAL A 114 0.27 3.80 2.91
N ILE A 115 -0.46 2.74 2.51
CA ILE A 115 -0.23 2.04 1.23
C ILE A 115 -0.43 3.00 0.05
N ASP A 116 -1.53 3.76 0.05
CA ASP A 116 -1.80 4.76 -0.99
C ASP A 116 -0.67 5.81 -1.08
N SER A 117 -0.18 6.28 0.08
CA SER A 117 0.96 7.22 0.12
C SER A 117 2.24 6.62 -0.47
N ILE A 118 2.51 5.33 -0.23
CA ILE A 118 3.68 4.65 -0.82
C ILE A 118 3.50 4.48 -2.33
N VAL A 119 2.30 4.11 -2.78
CA VAL A 119 2.00 3.99 -4.21
C VAL A 119 2.19 5.32 -4.92
N ASP A 120 1.72 6.43 -4.33
CA ASP A 120 1.91 7.75 -4.92
C ASP A 120 3.39 8.16 -4.92
N LYS A 121 4.14 7.91 -3.84
CA LYS A 121 5.60 8.12 -3.81
C LYS A 121 6.32 7.37 -4.94
N VAL A 122 5.94 6.13 -5.20
CA VAL A 122 6.52 5.34 -6.30
C VAL A 122 6.18 5.94 -7.66
N LYS A 123 4.93 6.40 -7.86
CA LYS A 123 4.52 7.07 -9.11
C LYS A 123 5.30 8.36 -9.33
N ASP A 124 5.43 9.19 -8.29
CA ASP A 124 6.17 10.45 -8.34
C ASP A 124 7.63 10.17 -8.69
N TYR A 125 8.25 9.19 -8.04
CA TYR A 125 9.61 8.78 -8.34
C TYR A 125 9.79 8.33 -9.81
N VAL A 126 8.85 7.54 -10.34
CA VAL A 126 8.89 7.08 -11.74
C VAL A 126 8.73 8.28 -12.70
N ALA A 127 7.91 9.27 -12.35
CA ALA A 127 7.72 10.47 -13.15
C ALA A 127 9.00 11.31 -13.17
N ASP A 128 9.60 11.58 -12.02
CA ASP A 128 10.86 12.33 -11.89
C ASP A 128 12.00 11.62 -12.64
N TYR A 129 12.12 10.29 -12.46
CA TYR A 129 13.08 9.48 -13.20
C TYR A 129 12.89 9.58 -14.72
N GLY A 130 11.62 9.57 -15.16
CA GLY A 130 11.27 9.70 -16.58
C GLY A 130 11.71 11.05 -17.15
N GLU A 131 11.43 12.14 -16.44
CA GLU A 131 11.83 13.49 -16.84
C GLU A 131 13.36 13.65 -16.89
N GLU A 132 14.05 13.24 -15.81
CA GLU A 132 15.51 13.35 -15.71
C GLU A 132 16.26 12.55 -16.79
N ASN A 133 15.71 11.40 -17.20
CA ASN A 133 16.33 10.50 -18.17
C ASN A 133 15.78 10.65 -19.59
N GLY A 134 14.91 11.64 -19.84
CA GLY A 134 14.39 11.98 -21.17
C GLY A 134 13.48 10.90 -21.76
N TYR A 135 12.68 10.25 -20.94
CA TYR A 135 11.61 9.35 -21.39
C TYR A 135 10.37 10.15 -21.77
N THR A 136 9.77 9.83 -22.92
CA THR A 136 8.46 10.38 -23.30
C THR A 136 7.35 9.67 -22.53
N TYR A 137 7.49 8.35 -22.34
CA TYR A 137 6.54 7.52 -21.58
C TYR A 137 7.26 6.41 -20.82
N ILE A 138 6.86 6.21 -19.56
CA ILE A 138 7.13 5.00 -18.78
C ILE A 138 5.77 4.37 -18.46
N PHE A 139 5.49 3.21 -19.05
CA PHE A 139 4.22 2.52 -18.89
C PHE A 139 4.23 1.64 -17.64
N GLY A 140 3.14 1.66 -16.87
CA GLY A 140 2.92 0.65 -15.84
C GLY A 140 2.45 -0.65 -16.46
N SER A 141 3.09 -1.77 -16.15
CA SER A 141 2.64 -3.12 -16.45
C SER A 141 2.21 -3.81 -15.16
N ASN A 142 1.25 -4.72 -15.26
CA ASN A 142 0.81 -5.55 -14.15
C ASN A 142 0.43 -6.95 -14.67
N GLU A 143 -0.03 -7.83 -13.77
CA GLU A 143 -0.43 -9.20 -14.11
C GLU A 143 -1.54 -9.29 -15.17
N SER A 144 -2.31 -8.19 -15.41
CA SER A 144 -3.32 -8.12 -16.47
C SER A 144 -2.71 -7.96 -17.86
N ALA A 145 -1.37 -8.03 -18.01
CA ALA A 145 -0.62 -8.00 -19.27
C ALA A 145 -0.92 -6.78 -20.14
N ASN A 146 -0.91 -5.57 -19.57
CA ASN A 146 -1.08 -4.32 -20.32
C ASN A 146 0.01 -4.13 -21.37
N ILE A 147 1.18 -4.76 -21.18
CA ILE A 147 2.29 -4.82 -22.16
C ILE A 147 2.50 -6.28 -22.54
N MET A 148 2.11 -6.64 -23.77
CA MET A 148 2.22 -7.99 -24.31
C MET A 148 3.62 -8.30 -24.85
N TYR A 149 4.34 -7.28 -25.28
CA TYR A 149 5.68 -7.40 -25.85
C TYR A 149 6.46 -6.10 -25.67
N ALA A 150 7.69 -6.23 -25.25
CA ALA A 150 8.66 -5.15 -25.26
C ALA A 150 10.02 -5.69 -25.72
N LYS A 151 10.81 -4.82 -26.35
CA LYS A 151 12.20 -5.13 -26.74
C LYS A 151 13.08 -5.17 -25.47
N ASP A 152 14.14 -5.96 -25.52
CA ASP A 152 15.15 -5.97 -24.45
C ASP A 152 15.65 -4.57 -24.10
N GLY A 153 15.88 -4.32 -22.80
CA GLY A 153 16.33 -3.02 -22.29
C GLY A 153 15.23 -1.96 -22.16
N LYS A 154 13.94 -2.35 -22.26
CA LYS A 154 12.80 -1.47 -22.01
C LYS A 154 12.18 -1.64 -20.61
N ASP A 155 12.56 -2.68 -19.89
CA ASP A 155 12.14 -2.92 -18.51
C ASP A 155 13.04 -2.15 -17.54
N LEU A 156 12.46 -1.21 -16.81
CA LEU A 156 13.13 -0.40 -15.79
C LEU A 156 12.82 -0.87 -14.37
N THR A 157 12.04 -1.93 -14.22
CA THR A 157 11.52 -2.35 -12.89
C THR A 157 12.63 -2.50 -11.86
N GLN A 158 13.70 -3.24 -12.21
CA GLN A 158 14.78 -3.50 -11.27
C GLN A 158 15.59 -2.24 -10.95
N GLU A 159 15.89 -1.42 -11.94
CA GLU A 159 16.64 -0.17 -11.77
C GLU A 159 15.89 0.81 -10.87
N ILE A 160 14.59 0.99 -11.11
CA ILE A 160 13.73 1.85 -10.28
C ILE A 160 13.61 1.29 -8.85
N LEU A 161 13.44 -0.03 -8.71
CA LEU A 161 13.36 -0.67 -7.41
C LEU A 161 14.65 -0.48 -6.58
N ASP A 162 15.79 -0.67 -7.20
CA ASP A 162 17.09 -0.52 -6.54
C ASP A 162 17.29 0.93 -6.06
N ASN A 163 16.96 1.91 -6.90
CA ASN A 163 17.07 3.33 -6.57
C ASN A 163 16.09 3.75 -5.46
N LEU A 164 14.85 3.28 -5.49
CA LEU A 164 13.86 3.51 -4.42
C LEU A 164 14.36 2.93 -3.09
N ASN A 165 14.85 1.69 -3.10
CA ASN A 165 15.37 1.03 -1.92
C ASN A 165 16.64 1.70 -1.38
N GLU A 166 17.51 2.20 -2.26
CA GLU A 166 18.69 2.96 -1.85
C GLU A 166 18.29 4.28 -1.18
N THR A 167 17.33 4.99 -1.74
CA THR A 167 16.80 6.25 -1.18
C THR A 167 16.15 6.02 0.18
N TYR A 168 15.35 4.97 0.30
CA TYR A 168 14.71 4.61 1.57
C TYR A 168 15.73 4.25 2.67
N ASN A 169 16.80 3.53 2.33
CA ASN A 169 17.83 3.15 3.31
C ASN A 169 18.68 4.32 3.82
N LYS A 170 18.67 5.48 3.14
CA LYS A 170 19.44 6.68 3.52
C LYS A 170 18.68 7.61 4.47
N ASN A 171 17.34 7.42 4.59
CA ASN A 171 16.45 8.19 5.46
C ASN A 171 16.18 7.46 6.78
#